data_e1687bd37b61a4cb5b085317a3afd485
#
_entry.id   e1687bd37b61a4cb5b085317a3afd485
#
_cell.length_a   1.000
_cell.length_b   1.000
_cell.length_c   1.000
_cell.angle_alpha   90.00
_cell.angle_beta   90.00
_cell.angle_gamma   90.00
#
_symmetry.space_group_name_H-M   'P 1'
#
loop_
_entity.id
_entity.type
_entity.pdbx_description
1 polymer ?
#
loop_
_entity_poly.entity_id
_entity_poly.type
_entity_poly.pdbx_seq_one_letter_code
_entity_poly.pdbx_strand_id
1 'polypeptide(L)'
;LVMGNKIARDIQESFGFILKPGIHRKDMLENVKNKNLIDIPDGMSFEDFYKQRDVIRKSKNNSVYEISFIDGTSWFVSDTKLDDGGFLQVYSNITDVKNKEKQIKRAEEKIRQTEQKMSDALNSMPHGITMWDKDDKLTFANDFAKNIQKGAGMNFQLGISYKDYTERQKQNKFLKFKNDDAENKYYNNVVENRR
;
A
#
# COMPACT_ATOMS: atom_id res chain seq x y z
N LEU A 1 -16.32 34.27 14.01
CA LEU A 1 -15.51 33.60 15.01
C LEU A 1 -15.86 34.11 16.39
N VAL A 2 -16.13 33.20 17.33
CA VAL A 2 -16.41 33.54 18.73
C VAL A 2 -15.14 33.37 19.58
N MET A 3 -14.43 32.25 19.38
CA MET A 3 -13.23 31.91 20.14
C MET A 3 -12.28 31.02 19.31
N GLY A 4 -10.98 31.20 19.54
CA GLY A 4 -9.92 30.30 19.03
C GLY A 4 -8.87 30.07 20.10
N ASN A 5 -8.39 28.84 20.23
CA ASN A 5 -7.29 28.53 21.15
C ASN A 5 -5.93 29.02 20.60
N LYS A 6 -4.87 28.90 21.40
CA LYS A 6 -3.52 29.32 21.00
C LYS A 6 -3.05 28.64 19.70
N ILE A 7 -3.22 27.31 19.59
CA ILE A 7 -2.79 26.57 18.41
C ILE A 7 -3.48 27.07 17.15
N ALA A 8 -4.81 27.27 17.18
CA ALA A 8 -5.54 27.79 16.04
C ALA A 8 -5.07 29.21 15.64
N ARG A 9 -4.73 30.06 16.63
CA ARG A 9 -4.15 31.36 16.34
C ARG A 9 -2.77 31.29 15.72
N ASP A 10 -1.88 30.50 16.31
CA ASP A 10 -0.51 30.31 15.82
C ASP A 10 -0.48 29.82 14.36
N ILE A 11 -1.36 28.84 14.02
CA ILE A 11 -1.53 28.35 12.64
C ILE A 11 -1.95 29.49 11.70
N GLN A 12 -2.93 30.27 12.07
CA GLN A 12 -3.42 31.36 11.20
C GLN A 12 -2.39 32.49 11.07
N GLU A 13 -1.67 32.79 12.15
CA GLU A 13 -0.58 33.78 12.15
C GLU A 13 0.58 33.34 11.25
N SER A 14 0.93 32.04 11.22
CA SER A 14 1.96 31.53 10.31
C SER A 14 1.60 31.76 8.84
N PHE A 15 0.31 31.83 8.53
CA PHE A 15 -0.21 32.21 7.21
C PHE A 15 -0.44 33.72 7.04
N GLY A 16 -0.01 34.51 8.02
CA GLY A 16 -0.15 35.97 7.99
C GLY A 16 -1.61 36.45 8.15
N PHE A 17 -2.41 35.73 8.91
CA PHE A 17 -3.79 36.05 9.23
C PHE A 17 -4.01 36.05 10.74
N ILE A 18 -4.44 37.19 11.29
CA ILE A 18 -4.69 37.30 12.73
C ILE A 18 -6.10 36.81 13.06
N LEU A 19 -6.18 35.67 13.74
CA LEU A 19 -7.44 35.10 14.20
C LEU A 19 -7.92 35.81 15.48
N LYS A 20 -9.01 36.58 15.39
CA LYS A 20 -9.63 37.30 16.52
C LYS A 20 -11.15 37.16 16.52
N PRO A 21 -11.82 37.31 17.68
CA PRO A 21 -13.28 37.31 17.73
C PRO A 21 -13.88 38.34 16.76
N GLY A 22 -15.03 38.00 16.16
CA GLY A 22 -15.72 38.84 15.18
C GLY A 22 -15.30 38.65 13.73
N ILE A 23 -14.20 37.94 13.46
CA ILE A 23 -13.78 37.66 12.07
C ILE A 23 -14.77 36.71 11.38
N HIS A 24 -15.18 37.10 10.17
CA HIS A 24 -16.00 36.24 9.33
C HIS A 24 -15.17 35.14 8.63
N ARG A 25 -15.78 33.96 8.49
CA ARG A 25 -15.16 32.86 7.75
C ARG A 25 -14.80 33.22 6.30
N LYS A 26 -15.62 34.07 5.69
CA LYS A 26 -15.38 34.58 4.33
C LYS A 26 -14.01 35.27 4.22
N ASP A 27 -13.68 36.13 5.18
CA ASP A 27 -12.41 36.86 5.19
C ASP A 27 -11.20 35.91 5.33
N MET A 28 -11.37 34.86 6.14
CA MET A 28 -10.35 33.79 6.24
C MET A 28 -10.15 33.08 4.91
N LEU A 29 -11.22 32.71 4.22
CA LEU A 29 -11.14 32.00 2.95
C LEU A 29 -10.54 32.89 1.83
N GLU A 30 -10.87 34.15 1.80
CA GLU A 30 -10.29 35.12 0.87
C GLU A 30 -8.76 35.26 1.10
N ASN A 31 -8.33 35.31 2.36
CA ASN A 31 -6.90 35.34 2.67
C ASN A 31 -6.19 34.06 2.19
N VAL A 32 -6.77 32.89 2.45
CA VAL A 32 -6.23 31.59 2.01
C VAL A 32 -6.13 31.52 0.50
N LYS A 33 -7.18 32.00 -0.20
CA LYS A 33 -7.22 32.08 -1.67
C LYS A 33 -6.15 32.99 -2.23
N ASN A 34 -6.12 34.26 -1.72
CA ASN A 34 -5.22 35.31 -2.22
C ASN A 34 -3.74 34.95 -2.03
N LYS A 35 -3.43 34.18 -0.99
CA LYS A 35 -2.07 33.73 -0.69
C LYS A 35 -1.74 32.35 -1.26
N ASN A 36 -2.71 31.70 -1.90
CA ASN A 36 -2.56 30.35 -2.48
C ASN A 36 -1.95 29.35 -1.48
N LEU A 37 -2.51 29.31 -0.25
CA LEU A 37 -1.91 28.56 0.86
C LEU A 37 -2.24 27.07 0.87
N ILE A 38 -3.29 26.65 0.16
CA ILE A 38 -3.76 25.26 0.17
C ILE A 38 -3.30 24.56 -1.12
N ASP A 39 -2.79 23.36 -0.96
CA ASP A 39 -2.51 22.43 -2.05
C ASP A 39 -3.84 21.84 -2.53
N ILE A 40 -4.33 22.34 -3.65
CA ILE A 40 -5.61 21.92 -4.26
C ILE A 40 -5.31 20.85 -5.31
N PRO A 41 -6.11 19.75 -5.35
CA PRO A 41 -5.93 18.71 -6.35
C PRO A 41 -5.93 19.26 -7.77
N ASP A 42 -5.07 18.69 -8.62
CA ASP A 42 -4.95 19.06 -10.03
C ASP A 42 -6.33 19.09 -10.73
N GLY A 43 -6.58 20.15 -11.48
CA GLY A 43 -7.81 20.33 -12.25
C GLY A 43 -9.02 20.83 -11.45
N MET A 44 -8.86 21.11 -10.14
CA MET A 44 -9.94 21.65 -9.30
C MET A 44 -9.72 23.14 -9.03
N SER A 45 -10.75 23.96 -9.17
CA SER A 45 -10.68 25.36 -8.77
C SER A 45 -10.80 25.52 -7.26
N PHE A 46 -10.27 26.63 -6.71
CA PHE A 46 -10.43 26.95 -5.29
C PHE A 46 -11.91 27.04 -4.89
N GLU A 47 -12.75 27.61 -5.73
CA GLU A 47 -14.18 27.73 -5.54
C GLU A 47 -14.86 26.37 -5.44
N ASP A 48 -14.56 25.44 -6.34
CA ASP A 48 -15.13 24.09 -6.33
C ASP A 48 -14.67 23.30 -5.11
N PHE A 49 -13.39 23.40 -4.76
CA PHE A 49 -12.82 22.79 -3.58
C PHE A 49 -13.55 23.21 -2.29
N TYR A 50 -13.78 24.50 -2.13
CA TYR A 50 -14.50 25.01 -0.95
C TYR A 50 -16.00 24.75 -1.00
N LYS A 51 -16.62 24.82 -2.18
CA LYS A 51 -18.04 24.52 -2.36
C LYS A 51 -18.36 23.08 -1.95
N GLN A 52 -17.55 22.11 -2.36
CA GLN A 52 -17.72 20.73 -1.94
C GLN A 52 -17.64 20.59 -0.42
N ARG A 53 -16.68 21.24 0.23
CA ARG A 53 -16.51 21.21 1.69
C ARG A 53 -17.65 21.90 2.43
N ASP A 54 -18.14 22.99 1.91
CA ASP A 54 -19.26 23.73 2.51
C ASP A 54 -20.57 22.92 2.43
N VAL A 55 -20.79 22.20 1.34
CA VAL A 55 -21.90 21.26 1.22
C VAL A 55 -21.81 20.16 2.27
N ILE A 56 -20.66 19.49 2.40
CA ILE A 56 -20.45 18.43 3.39
C ILE A 56 -20.66 18.97 4.81
N ARG A 57 -20.09 20.12 5.13
CA ARG A 57 -20.20 20.76 6.43
C ARG A 57 -21.65 21.07 6.80
N LYS A 58 -22.46 21.55 5.84
CA LYS A 58 -23.86 21.90 6.07
C LYS A 58 -24.79 20.70 6.12
N SER A 59 -24.44 19.62 5.45
CA SER A 59 -25.30 18.43 5.33
C SER A 59 -25.18 17.42 6.48
N LYS A 60 -24.10 17.52 7.29
CA LYS A 60 -23.80 16.56 8.37
C LYS A 60 -23.60 17.29 9.70
N ASN A 61 -24.02 16.63 10.80
CA ASN A 61 -23.72 17.15 12.15
C ASN A 61 -22.22 17.16 12.47
N ASN A 62 -21.50 16.16 11.95
CA ASN A 62 -20.04 16.08 12.01
C ASN A 62 -19.50 15.87 10.60
N SER A 63 -18.56 16.70 10.19
CA SER A 63 -17.82 16.52 8.94
C SER A 63 -16.32 16.49 9.21
N VAL A 64 -15.64 15.65 8.46
CA VAL A 64 -14.21 15.44 8.60
C VAL A 64 -13.56 15.52 7.23
N TYR A 65 -12.43 16.20 7.13
CA TYR A 65 -11.68 16.31 5.89
C TYR A 65 -10.20 16.62 6.15
N GLU A 66 -9.37 16.33 5.18
CA GLU A 66 -7.95 16.65 5.19
C GLU A 66 -7.67 17.92 4.38
N ILE A 67 -6.72 18.72 4.84
CA ILE A 67 -6.18 19.86 4.11
C ILE A 67 -4.66 19.70 4.06
N SER A 68 -4.08 19.83 2.88
CA SER A 68 -2.64 20.00 2.70
C SER A 68 -2.34 21.44 2.35
N PHE A 69 -1.30 21.98 2.97
CA PHE A 69 -0.80 23.32 2.71
C PHE A 69 0.45 23.27 1.82
N ILE A 70 0.70 24.34 1.10
CA ILE A 70 1.87 24.47 0.21
C ILE A 70 3.21 24.42 0.95
N ASP A 71 3.23 24.66 2.26
CA ASP A 71 4.40 24.49 3.13
C ASP A 71 4.74 23.01 3.41
N GLY A 72 3.94 22.07 2.88
CA GLY A 72 4.09 20.64 3.05
C GLY A 72 3.40 20.09 4.30
N THR A 73 2.74 20.92 5.10
CA THR A 73 1.98 20.45 6.26
C THR A 73 0.62 19.91 5.85
N SER A 74 0.16 18.87 6.57
CA SER A 74 -1.15 18.26 6.39
C SER A 74 -1.93 18.25 7.68
N TRP A 75 -3.19 18.62 7.59
CA TRP A 75 -4.06 18.79 8.74
C TRP A 75 -5.38 18.03 8.55
N PHE A 76 -5.78 17.37 9.61
CA PHE A 76 -7.10 16.77 9.74
C PHE A 76 -8.01 17.80 10.38
N VAL A 77 -9.13 18.12 9.73
CA VAL A 77 -10.09 19.12 10.21
C VAL A 77 -11.42 18.43 10.46
N SER A 78 -11.95 18.61 11.66
CA SER A 78 -13.27 18.15 12.05
C SER A 78 -14.16 19.34 12.37
N ASP A 79 -15.30 19.44 11.69
CA ASP A 79 -16.35 20.41 11.95
C ASP A 79 -17.53 19.73 12.64
N THR A 80 -17.89 20.18 13.82
CA THR A 80 -19.08 19.74 14.57
C THR A 80 -20.09 20.88 14.66
N LYS A 81 -21.32 20.63 14.23
CA LYS A 81 -22.42 21.60 14.35
C LYS A 81 -22.88 21.67 15.81
N LEU A 82 -23.02 22.90 16.30
CA LEU A 82 -23.52 23.19 17.65
C LEU A 82 -25.02 23.47 17.62
N ASP A 83 -25.69 23.32 18.78
CA ASP A 83 -27.14 23.49 18.92
C ASP A 83 -27.62 24.94 18.60
N ASP A 84 -26.75 25.91 18.81
CA ASP A 84 -27.00 27.33 18.48
C ASP A 84 -26.82 27.65 16.98
N GLY A 85 -26.53 26.64 16.15
CA GLY A 85 -26.25 26.81 14.73
C GLY A 85 -24.81 27.17 14.40
N GLY A 86 -23.95 27.34 15.40
CA GLY A 86 -22.51 27.52 15.26
C GLY A 86 -21.78 26.23 14.84
N PHE A 87 -20.45 26.34 14.73
CA PHE A 87 -19.58 25.20 14.42
C PHE A 87 -18.36 25.23 15.33
N LEU A 88 -18.06 24.07 15.92
CA LEU A 88 -16.76 23.79 16.52
C LEU A 88 -15.86 23.18 15.45
N GLN A 89 -14.69 23.79 15.22
CA GLN A 89 -13.70 23.28 14.28
C GLN A 89 -12.43 22.89 15.04
N VAL A 90 -12.00 21.64 14.84
CA VAL A 90 -10.79 21.09 15.46
C VAL A 90 -9.77 20.77 14.36
N TYR A 91 -8.55 21.22 14.55
CA TYR A 91 -7.41 20.97 13.68
C TYR A 91 -6.42 20.04 14.36
N SER A 92 -6.04 18.97 13.69
CA SER A 92 -4.99 18.04 14.13
C SER A 92 -3.91 17.97 13.07
N ASN A 93 -2.66 18.22 13.44
CA ASN A 93 -1.53 18.08 12.53
C ASN A 93 -1.28 16.58 12.26
N ILE A 94 -1.34 16.16 11.02
CA ILE A 94 -1.12 14.79 10.57
C ILE A 94 0.07 14.66 9.60
N THR A 95 0.92 15.67 9.54
CA THR A 95 2.06 15.74 8.62
C THR A 95 2.96 14.53 8.74
N ASP A 96 3.32 14.15 9.97
CA ASP A 96 4.19 12.98 10.21
C ASP A 96 3.51 11.67 9.80
N VAL A 97 2.20 11.56 10.03
CA VAL A 97 1.42 10.39 9.59
C VAL A 97 1.44 10.29 8.07
N LYS A 98 1.15 11.39 7.38
CA LYS A 98 1.17 11.45 5.92
C LYS A 98 2.55 11.16 5.32
N ASN A 99 3.60 11.66 5.95
CA ASN A 99 4.97 11.37 5.51
C ASN A 99 5.32 9.88 5.67
N LYS A 100 4.92 9.27 6.78
CA LYS A 100 5.10 7.82 7.00
C LYS A 100 4.31 7.00 5.99
N GLU A 101 3.04 7.34 5.74
CA GLU A 101 2.23 6.67 4.71
C GLU A 101 2.89 6.72 3.32
N LYS A 102 3.39 7.91 2.92
CA LYS A 102 4.14 8.08 1.66
C LYS A 102 5.41 7.23 1.62
N GLN A 103 6.15 7.14 2.73
CA GLN A 103 7.36 6.32 2.81
C GLN A 103 7.04 4.82 2.68
N ILE A 104 6.01 4.35 3.40
CA ILE A 104 5.55 2.96 3.32
C ILE A 104 5.15 2.62 1.88
N LYS A 105 4.30 3.44 1.26
CA LYS A 105 3.86 3.22 -0.12
C LYS A 105 5.02 3.18 -1.12
N ARG A 106 6.03 4.05 -0.95
CA ARG A 106 7.25 4.03 -1.78
C ARG A 106 8.09 2.77 -1.57
N ALA A 107 8.19 2.30 -0.32
CA ALA A 107 8.91 1.08 0.01
C ALA A 107 8.22 -0.16 -0.58
N GLU A 108 6.91 -0.26 -0.44
CA GLU A 108 6.09 -1.34 -1.04
C GLU A 108 6.25 -1.38 -2.56
N GLU A 109 6.16 -0.24 -3.22
CA GLU A 109 6.33 -0.18 -4.68
C GLU A 109 7.74 -0.61 -5.10
N LYS A 110 8.79 -0.21 -4.35
CA LYS A 110 10.17 -0.64 -4.61
C LYS A 110 10.35 -2.14 -4.41
N ILE A 111 9.74 -2.72 -3.36
CA ILE A 111 9.76 -4.16 -3.13
C ILE A 111 9.10 -4.86 -4.31
N ARG A 112 7.90 -4.47 -4.70
CA ARG A 112 7.16 -5.04 -5.84
C ARG A 112 7.96 -5.00 -7.14
N GLN A 113 8.61 -3.88 -7.43
CA GLN A 113 9.46 -3.75 -8.63
C GLN A 113 10.70 -4.67 -8.57
N THR A 114 11.28 -4.84 -7.38
CA THR A 114 12.43 -5.73 -7.19
C THR A 114 12.03 -7.19 -7.34
N GLU A 115 10.90 -7.60 -6.76
CA GLU A 115 10.34 -8.94 -6.91
C GLU A 115 10.03 -9.27 -8.37
N GLN A 116 9.43 -8.31 -9.10
CA GLN A 116 9.15 -8.48 -10.53
C GLN A 116 10.44 -8.68 -11.33
N LYS A 117 11.44 -7.83 -11.13
CA LYS A 117 12.75 -7.96 -11.81
C LYS A 117 13.44 -9.28 -11.51
N MET A 118 13.37 -9.74 -10.25
CA MET A 118 13.92 -11.03 -9.84
C MET A 118 13.18 -12.17 -10.53
N SER A 119 11.85 -12.14 -10.55
CA SER A 119 11.03 -13.13 -11.25
C SER A 119 11.35 -13.17 -12.75
N ASP A 120 11.43 -12.01 -13.40
CA ASP A 120 11.77 -11.91 -14.83
C ASP A 120 13.17 -12.47 -15.11
N ALA A 121 14.15 -12.16 -14.26
CA ALA A 121 15.50 -12.69 -14.37
C ALA A 121 15.53 -14.23 -14.25
N LEU A 122 14.83 -14.78 -13.23
CA LEU A 122 14.76 -16.22 -13.03
C LEU A 122 14.03 -16.94 -14.18
N ASN A 123 12.98 -16.32 -14.74
CA ASN A 123 12.23 -16.87 -15.86
C ASN A 123 13.00 -16.79 -17.19
N SER A 124 13.91 -15.84 -17.34
CA SER A 124 14.76 -15.71 -18.53
C SER A 124 15.91 -16.74 -18.57
N MET A 125 16.20 -17.40 -17.47
CA MET A 125 17.28 -18.39 -17.40
C MET A 125 16.91 -19.67 -18.16
N PRO A 126 17.84 -20.22 -19.00
CA PRO A 126 17.61 -21.46 -19.74
C PRO A 126 17.81 -22.71 -18.86
N HIS A 127 17.48 -22.62 -17.59
CA HIS A 127 17.60 -23.67 -16.58
C HIS A 127 16.37 -23.71 -15.71
N GLY A 128 15.94 -24.91 -15.34
CA GLY A 128 14.84 -25.10 -14.37
C GLY A 128 15.32 -24.76 -12.95
N ILE A 129 14.67 -23.80 -12.33
CA ILE A 129 14.95 -23.37 -10.96
C ILE A 129 13.73 -23.66 -10.11
N THR A 130 13.93 -24.34 -8.98
CA THR A 130 12.93 -24.58 -7.95
C THR A 130 13.50 -24.18 -6.60
N MET A 131 12.68 -23.59 -5.75
CA MET A 131 13.02 -23.27 -4.37
C MET A 131 12.07 -23.99 -3.44
N TRP A 132 12.62 -24.52 -2.36
CA TRP A 132 11.91 -25.27 -1.34
C TRP A 132 12.21 -24.61 0.02
N ASP A 133 11.22 -24.52 0.89
CA ASP A 133 11.42 -23.96 2.24
C ASP A 133 12.05 -25.01 3.19
N LYS A 134 12.22 -24.58 4.44
CA LYS A 134 12.78 -25.43 5.52
C LYS A 134 11.91 -26.65 5.87
N ASP A 135 10.64 -26.63 5.49
CA ASP A 135 9.67 -27.71 5.69
C ASP A 135 9.49 -28.54 4.42
N ASP A 136 10.46 -28.45 3.48
CA ASP A 136 10.50 -29.14 2.18
C ASP A 136 9.26 -28.87 1.31
N LYS A 137 8.66 -27.67 1.41
CA LYS A 137 7.55 -27.27 0.56
C LYS A 137 8.03 -26.38 -0.58
N LEU A 138 7.52 -26.61 -1.78
CA LEU A 138 7.83 -25.82 -2.97
C LEU A 138 7.33 -24.40 -2.81
N THR A 139 8.23 -23.42 -2.79
CA THR A 139 7.92 -22.00 -2.69
C THR A 139 8.04 -21.25 -4.00
N PHE A 140 8.86 -21.76 -4.92
CA PHE A 140 9.06 -21.16 -6.23
C PHE A 140 9.45 -22.19 -7.28
N ALA A 141 8.98 -21.99 -8.51
CA ALA A 141 9.48 -22.67 -9.71
C ALA A 141 9.43 -21.66 -10.88
N ASN A 142 10.52 -21.52 -11.62
CA ASN A 142 10.52 -20.69 -12.81
C ASN A 142 9.78 -21.35 -13.98
N ASP A 143 9.49 -20.58 -15.01
CA ASP A 143 8.69 -21.07 -16.15
C ASP A 143 9.38 -22.20 -16.92
N PHE A 144 10.71 -22.18 -16.98
CA PHE A 144 11.47 -23.29 -17.58
C PHE A 144 11.25 -24.62 -16.81
N ALA A 145 11.33 -24.60 -15.48
CA ALA A 145 11.05 -25.75 -14.63
C ALA A 145 9.60 -26.23 -14.78
N LYS A 146 8.64 -25.30 -14.77
CA LYS A 146 7.21 -25.62 -14.98
C LYS A 146 6.96 -26.26 -16.33
N ASN A 147 7.58 -25.75 -17.41
CA ASN A 147 7.40 -26.27 -18.76
C ASN A 147 7.95 -27.69 -18.92
N ILE A 148 9.12 -27.98 -18.33
CA ILE A 148 9.66 -29.35 -18.29
C ILE A 148 8.67 -30.29 -17.61
N GLN A 149 8.16 -29.94 -16.45
CA GLN A 149 7.22 -30.76 -15.70
C GLN A 149 5.89 -30.97 -16.43
N LYS A 150 5.36 -29.90 -17.03
CA LYS A 150 4.14 -29.94 -17.84
C LYS A 150 4.30 -30.87 -19.05
N GLY A 151 5.46 -30.84 -19.72
CA GLY A 151 5.79 -31.74 -20.83
C GLY A 151 5.81 -33.21 -20.42
N ALA A 152 6.04 -33.49 -19.13
CA ALA A 152 6.01 -34.82 -18.53
C ALA A 152 4.66 -35.21 -17.89
N GLY A 153 3.60 -34.42 -18.12
CA GLY A 153 2.28 -34.68 -17.54
C GLY A 153 2.14 -34.28 -16.06
N MET A 154 3.10 -33.50 -15.53
CA MET A 154 3.09 -33.05 -14.14
C MET A 154 2.96 -31.54 -14.06
N ASN A 155 2.30 -31.05 -13.01
CA ASN A 155 2.22 -29.63 -12.71
C ASN A 155 2.83 -29.35 -11.34
N PHE A 156 3.71 -28.34 -11.29
CA PHE A 156 4.15 -27.80 -10.00
C PHE A 156 3.00 -27.09 -9.31
N GLN A 157 2.71 -27.51 -8.09
CA GLN A 157 1.81 -26.81 -7.17
C GLN A 157 2.65 -26.19 -6.05
N LEU A 158 2.58 -24.88 -5.88
CA LEU A 158 3.20 -24.22 -4.73
C LEU A 158 2.64 -24.82 -3.44
N GLY A 159 3.51 -25.05 -2.47
CA GLY A 159 3.18 -25.70 -1.20
C GLY A 159 3.18 -27.24 -1.24
N ILE A 160 3.38 -27.89 -2.40
CA ILE A 160 3.56 -29.36 -2.45
C ILE A 160 4.83 -29.74 -1.67
N SER A 161 4.77 -30.82 -0.89
CA SER A 161 5.96 -31.35 -0.24
C SER A 161 6.89 -32.02 -1.25
N TYR A 162 8.20 -32.00 -0.97
CA TYR A 162 9.17 -32.67 -1.83
C TYR A 162 8.89 -34.17 -1.93
N LYS A 163 8.42 -34.77 -0.84
CA LYS A 163 8.01 -36.18 -0.80
C LYS A 163 6.86 -36.44 -1.77
N ASP A 164 5.77 -35.67 -1.69
CA ASP A 164 4.62 -35.85 -2.59
C ASP A 164 5.00 -35.58 -4.05
N TYR A 165 5.91 -34.62 -4.27
CA TYR A 165 6.44 -34.33 -5.60
C TYR A 165 7.20 -35.55 -6.16
N THR A 166 8.08 -36.15 -5.39
CA THR A 166 8.84 -37.33 -5.82
C THR A 166 7.96 -38.57 -6.02
N GLU A 167 6.94 -38.78 -5.18
CA GLU A 167 5.94 -39.83 -5.36
C GLU A 167 5.14 -39.63 -6.66
N ARG A 168 4.76 -38.42 -7.01
CA ARG A 168 4.11 -38.11 -8.31
C ARG A 168 5.06 -38.38 -9.48
N GLN A 169 6.35 -38.04 -9.36
CA GLN A 169 7.34 -38.36 -10.39
C GLN A 169 7.42 -39.88 -10.64
N LYS A 170 7.41 -40.68 -9.58
CA LYS A 170 7.44 -42.14 -9.64
C LYS A 170 6.17 -42.67 -10.32
N GLN A 171 4.99 -42.22 -9.88
CA GLN A 171 3.71 -42.65 -10.45
C GLN A 171 3.58 -42.35 -11.95
N ASN A 172 4.06 -41.16 -12.38
CA ASN A 172 4.01 -40.73 -13.79
C ASN A 172 5.17 -41.29 -14.63
N LYS A 173 6.05 -42.15 -14.06
CA LYS A 173 7.22 -42.71 -14.74
C LYS A 173 8.07 -41.65 -15.45
N PHE A 174 8.23 -40.50 -14.78
CA PHE A 174 8.90 -39.32 -15.34
C PHE A 174 10.37 -39.62 -15.68
N LEU A 175 11.03 -40.41 -14.84
CA LEU A 175 12.39 -40.86 -15.06
C LEU A 175 12.38 -42.32 -15.54
N LYS A 176 13.26 -42.63 -16.48
CA LYS A 176 13.47 -44.02 -16.94
C LYS A 176 14.62 -44.65 -16.17
N PHE A 177 14.35 -45.76 -15.53
CA PHE A 177 15.35 -46.55 -14.82
C PHE A 177 15.62 -47.88 -15.51
N LYS A 178 16.79 -48.48 -15.23
CA LYS A 178 17.22 -49.71 -15.81
C LYS A 178 16.41 -50.92 -15.28
N ASN A 179 15.98 -50.85 -14.03
CA ASN A 179 15.13 -51.80 -13.34
C ASN A 179 14.51 -51.16 -12.08
N ASP A 180 13.59 -51.89 -11.42
CA ASP A 180 12.86 -51.42 -10.24
C ASP A 180 13.77 -51.16 -9.03
N ASP A 181 14.84 -51.90 -8.86
CA ASP A 181 15.82 -51.68 -7.78
C ASP A 181 16.55 -50.36 -7.94
N ALA A 182 16.94 -50.00 -9.16
CA ALA A 182 17.54 -48.69 -9.46
C ALA A 182 16.59 -47.56 -9.22
N GLU A 183 15.32 -47.73 -9.55
CA GLU A 183 14.26 -46.77 -9.29
C GLU A 183 14.04 -46.54 -7.79
N ASN A 184 13.84 -47.62 -7.03
CA ASN A 184 13.64 -47.57 -5.59
C ASN A 184 14.83 -46.94 -4.87
N LYS A 185 16.06 -47.33 -5.24
CA LYS A 185 17.28 -46.77 -4.69
C LYS A 185 17.38 -45.24 -4.94
N TYR A 186 17.03 -44.81 -6.15
CA TYR A 186 17.03 -43.38 -6.49
C TYR A 186 16.07 -42.61 -5.62
N TYR A 187 14.79 -42.99 -5.57
CA TYR A 187 13.77 -42.24 -4.83
C TYR A 187 14.00 -42.25 -3.31
N ASN A 188 14.49 -43.35 -2.74
CA ASN A 188 14.87 -43.42 -1.34
C ASN A 188 16.02 -42.42 -1.03
N ASN A 189 17.09 -42.46 -1.81
CA ASN A 189 18.24 -41.60 -1.63
C ASN A 189 17.87 -40.10 -1.77
N VAL A 190 17.01 -39.75 -2.71
CA VAL A 190 16.62 -38.36 -2.98
C VAL A 190 15.79 -37.79 -1.83
N VAL A 191 14.99 -38.61 -1.15
CA VAL A 191 14.20 -38.17 0.02
C VAL A 191 15.06 -38.13 1.30
N GLU A 192 15.95 -39.13 1.49
CA GLU A 192 16.79 -39.25 2.70
C GLU A 192 17.92 -38.20 2.76
N ASN A 193 18.54 -37.88 1.63
CA ASN A 193 19.66 -36.93 1.57
C ASN A 193 19.28 -35.43 1.66
N ARG A 194 18.01 -35.11 1.87
CA ARG A 194 17.54 -33.73 2.07
C ARG A 194 17.32 -33.35 3.52
N ARG A 195 17.57 -34.24 4.45
CA ARG A 195 17.51 -33.98 5.90
C ARG A 195 18.89 -33.52 6.47
#